data_d90b53e16f28969a7dacf4d62a421f2c
#
_entry.id   d90b53e16f28969a7dacf4d62a421f2c
#
_cell.length_a   1.000
_cell.length_b   1.000
_cell.length_c   1.000
_cell.angle_alpha   90.00
_cell.angle_beta   90.00
_cell.angle_gamma   90.00
#
_symmetry.space_group_name_H-M   'P 1'
#
loop_
_entity.id
_entity.type
_entity.pdbx_description
1 polymer ?
#
loop_
_entity_poly.entity_id
_entity_poly.type
_entity_poly.pdbx_seq_one_letter_code
_entity_poly.pdbx_strand_id
1 'polypeptide(L)'
;MKKLIAMGMAGAMSAVLLAGCGGAASSAAGTTSTGTDSSSAAATDAADSLNYSKLTVGTDGTDLNASLKILTNRTDLIEDGTFDKYISGFNAIYPNISIKYEGMTDYANDMTTRLTSNDWGDICMIPTTIPLTELGDYFEPLCSVSDIENDYNFASNRSFDGTVYGIPSTGNVQGIVYNKAVFEKAGIDKLPTTPDEFLDALQKIKDNTDAIPLYTNYAAGWTMSAWDAYIGGGATGDADWMNITMPQTADPFAPGVPTGDAQSGPYAVYYTLYEAVKRGLTEDDPTTTDWEGCKPMMNNGQIGVMVLGSWAVVQMQDAGDNADDIGYMPFPITVNGTQYASAGADYCFGVNKNISDDNKLAAELYIKWFSESSNFSYDQGGVPVLKSQEYPETLAAFDGMELVEDTAAPSEIADLADNVKQEAELALNADQTHVQRVVEAAVNGDETLDDIVADWNDSWGSAVEKCAPKA
;
A
#
# COMPACT_ATOMS: atom_id res chain seq x y z
N MET A 1 -22.44 -37.43 -25.98
CA MET A 1 -21.74 -38.00 -27.17
C MET A 1 -20.52 -37.14 -27.46
N LYS A 2 -19.33 -37.80 -27.28
CA LYS A 2 -18.05 -37.57 -28.02
C LYS A 2 -17.41 -36.16 -27.90
N LYS A 3 -16.14 -35.95 -27.61
CA LYS A 3 -14.95 -36.77 -27.29
C LYS A 3 -13.85 -35.86 -26.73
N LEU A 4 -13.08 -36.33 -25.79
CA LEU A 4 -11.74 -35.85 -25.39
C LEU A 4 -10.80 -35.73 -26.61
N ILE A 5 -9.93 -34.71 -26.57
CA ILE A 5 -8.57 -34.89 -27.10
C ILE A 5 -7.61 -34.19 -26.10
N ALA A 6 -6.86 -35.03 -25.39
CA ALA A 6 -5.61 -34.67 -24.73
C ALA A 6 -4.48 -34.75 -25.76
N MET A 7 -3.57 -33.77 -25.76
CA MET A 7 -2.29 -33.91 -26.45
C MET A 7 -1.20 -33.33 -25.54
N GLY A 8 -0.47 -34.23 -24.91
CA GLY A 8 0.78 -33.93 -24.24
C GLY A 8 1.92 -33.80 -25.25
N MET A 9 2.87 -32.92 -24.97
CA MET A 9 4.22 -33.01 -25.54
C MET A 9 5.25 -32.85 -24.43
N ALA A 10 5.95 -33.93 -24.21
CA ALA A 10 7.16 -34.01 -23.39
C ALA A 10 8.41 -33.83 -24.29
N GLY A 11 9.48 -33.39 -23.68
CA GLY A 11 10.86 -33.55 -24.17
C GLY A 11 11.49 -32.21 -24.60
N ALA A 12 12.73 -31.90 -24.30
CA ALA A 12 13.87 -32.67 -23.88
C ALA A 12 14.91 -31.73 -23.27
N MET A 13 15.56 -32.19 -22.23
CA MET A 13 16.82 -31.67 -21.71
C MET A 13 17.92 -31.77 -22.75
N SER A 14 18.77 -30.76 -22.83
CA SER A 14 20.13 -30.92 -23.43
C SER A 14 21.15 -30.20 -22.55
N ALA A 15 21.83 -30.98 -21.75
CA ALA A 15 23.05 -30.60 -21.06
C ALA A 15 24.20 -30.54 -22.10
N VAL A 16 24.97 -29.47 -22.06
CA VAL A 16 26.31 -29.44 -22.72
C VAL A 16 27.33 -29.06 -21.66
N LEU A 17 28.05 -30.09 -21.24
CA LEU A 17 29.35 -30.00 -20.56
C LEU A 17 30.40 -29.73 -21.61
N LEU A 18 31.24 -28.72 -21.39
CA LEU A 18 32.56 -28.68 -22.00
C LEU A 18 33.58 -28.19 -20.98
N ALA A 19 34.38 -29.16 -20.55
CA ALA A 19 35.64 -28.96 -19.84
C ALA A 19 36.77 -28.63 -20.85
N GLY A 20 37.70 -27.81 -20.45
CA GLY A 20 38.93 -27.52 -21.24
C GLY A 20 40.01 -26.90 -20.37
N CYS A 21 40.94 -27.74 -19.99
CA CYS A 21 42.15 -27.51 -19.20
C CYS A 21 43.19 -26.60 -19.84
N GLY A 22 44.04 -26.03 -18.98
CA GLY A 22 45.48 -26.07 -19.16
C GLY A 22 46.18 -24.73 -19.22
N GLY A 23 47.00 -24.45 -18.27
CA GLY A 23 48.42 -24.58 -18.15
C GLY A 23 49.08 -23.26 -17.74
N ALA A 24 49.54 -23.19 -16.63
CA ALA A 24 50.86 -23.28 -15.99
C ALA A 24 51.83 -22.11 -16.24
N ALA A 25 52.14 -21.44 -15.12
CA ALA A 25 53.43 -21.18 -14.49
C ALA A 25 54.41 -20.16 -15.12
N SER A 26 54.87 -19.19 -14.42
CA SER A 26 56.08 -19.13 -13.55
C SER A 26 56.40 -17.68 -13.15
N SER A 27 56.51 -17.42 -11.90
CA SER A 27 57.67 -17.05 -11.05
C SER A 27 58.43 -15.78 -11.49
N ALA A 28 58.61 -14.80 -10.65
CA ALA A 28 59.46 -14.70 -9.51
C ALA A 28 59.57 -13.25 -8.98
N ALA A 29 59.52 -13.15 -7.70
CA ALA A 29 60.39 -12.41 -6.80
C ALA A 29 60.56 -10.88 -6.90
N GLY A 30 60.16 -10.18 -5.87
CA GLY A 30 61.00 -9.59 -4.88
C GLY A 30 60.87 -8.08 -4.77
N THR A 31 60.42 -7.52 -3.76
CA THR A 31 61.10 -6.92 -2.63
C THR A 31 60.22 -5.90 -1.93
N THR A 32 60.19 -6.05 -0.63
CA THR A 32 59.77 -5.16 0.43
C THR A 32 59.90 -3.65 0.25
N SER A 33 58.84 -2.91 0.65
CA SER A 33 59.05 -1.77 1.51
C SER A 33 57.70 -1.33 2.16
N THR A 34 57.76 -1.21 3.46
CA THR A 34 56.86 -0.69 4.45
C THR A 34 56.28 0.67 4.15
N GLY A 35 55.00 0.86 4.53
CA GLY A 35 54.36 2.18 4.61
C GLY A 35 52.89 2.05 4.93
N THR A 36 52.58 2.09 6.23
CA THR A 36 51.29 2.41 6.84
C THR A 36 50.61 3.59 6.15
N ASP A 37 49.33 3.40 5.78
CA ASP A 37 48.21 4.24 6.27
C ASP A 37 46.91 3.72 5.63
N SER A 38 46.09 3.15 6.49
CA SER A 38 44.70 2.89 6.23
C SER A 38 43.99 4.24 6.29
N SER A 39 43.64 4.83 5.18
CA SER A 39 42.57 5.77 5.11
C SER A 39 41.48 5.16 4.25
N SER A 40 40.37 4.90 4.88
CA SER A 40 39.09 4.65 4.26
C SER A 40 38.79 5.76 3.23
N ALA A 41 38.93 5.41 1.98
CA ALA A 41 38.47 6.21 0.85
C ALA A 41 37.57 5.32 0.03
N ALA A 42 36.34 5.20 0.49
CA ALA A 42 35.25 4.68 -0.28
C ALA A 42 34.01 5.44 0.23
N ALA A 43 33.72 6.56 -0.37
CA ALA A 43 32.42 7.27 -0.39
C ALA A 43 32.66 8.75 -0.72
N THR A 44 33.23 9.04 -1.88
CA THR A 44 33.33 10.43 -2.35
C THR A 44 33.32 10.51 -3.88
N ASP A 45 32.45 9.74 -4.55
CA ASP A 45 32.18 9.94 -5.98
C ASP A 45 30.68 9.77 -6.30
N ALA A 46 29.79 9.91 -5.31
CA ALA A 46 28.34 10.07 -5.51
C ALA A 46 27.90 11.53 -5.30
N ALA A 47 28.78 12.50 -5.48
CA ALA A 47 28.59 13.89 -5.05
C ALA A 47 28.18 14.84 -6.18
N ASP A 48 27.57 14.35 -7.24
CA ASP A 48 26.93 15.23 -8.25
C ASP A 48 25.61 14.63 -8.79
N SER A 49 24.98 13.71 -8.08
CA SER A 49 23.59 13.34 -8.34
C SER A 49 22.69 14.50 -7.93
N LEU A 50 21.72 14.80 -8.76
CA LEU A 50 20.64 15.72 -8.44
C LEU A 50 20.07 15.33 -7.07
N ASN A 51 19.97 16.26 -6.15
CA ASN A 51 19.37 16.01 -4.83
C ASN A 51 17.98 16.62 -4.85
N TYR A 52 16.96 15.77 -4.93
CA TYR A 52 15.55 16.15 -4.96
C TYR A 52 15.19 17.19 -3.88
N SER A 53 15.69 17.03 -2.65
CA SER A 53 15.35 17.92 -1.55
C SER A 53 15.77 19.36 -1.77
N LYS A 54 16.79 19.59 -2.61
CA LYS A 54 17.35 20.93 -2.91
C LYS A 54 16.76 21.59 -4.14
N LEU A 55 15.97 20.87 -4.92
CA LEU A 55 15.33 21.41 -6.10
C LEU A 55 14.31 22.50 -5.73
N THR A 56 14.27 23.55 -6.50
CA THR A 56 13.32 24.65 -6.34
C THR A 56 12.48 24.80 -7.60
N VAL A 57 11.21 24.41 -7.51
CA VAL A 57 10.24 24.54 -8.59
C VAL A 57 10.13 26.00 -9.05
N GLY A 58 10.16 26.22 -10.37
CA GLY A 58 10.11 27.55 -10.98
C GLY A 58 11.46 28.30 -11.01
N THR A 59 12.52 27.70 -10.46
CA THR A 59 13.89 28.24 -10.50
C THR A 59 14.82 27.30 -11.26
N ASP A 60 14.85 26.02 -10.85
CA ASP A 60 15.70 25.02 -11.48
C ASP A 60 15.05 24.51 -12.78
N GLY A 61 15.83 24.16 -13.77
CA GLY A 61 15.38 23.51 -15.00
C GLY A 61 14.41 24.31 -15.87
N THR A 62 14.31 25.63 -15.74
CA THR A 62 13.34 26.46 -16.49
C THR A 62 13.54 26.48 -18.00
N ASP A 63 14.70 26.07 -18.46
CA ASP A 63 15.08 25.95 -19.88
C ASP A 63 15.04 24.54 -20.43
N LEU A 64 14.66 23.55 -19.57
CA LEU A 64 14.55 22.15 -19.98
C LEU A 64 13.55 21.97 -21.12
N ASN A 65 13.91 21.05 -22.01
CA ASN A 65 13.04 20.54 -23.07
C ASN A 65 13.01 19.03 -22.98
N ALA A 66 11.96 18.48 -22.39
CA ALA A 66 11.85 17.06 -22.09
C ALA A 66 10.47 16.51 -22.46
N SER A 67 10.39 15.20 -22.60
CA SER A 67 9.12 14.50 -22.78
C SER A 67 9.06 13.36 -21.78
N LEU A 68 8.11 13.41 -20.87
CA LEU A 68 7.92 12.45 -19.81
C LEU A 68 6.73 11.52 -20.08
N LYS A 69 6.96 10.22 -19.89
CA LYS A 69 5.93 9.18 -19.87
C LYS A 69 5.75 8.71 -18.43
N ILE A 70 4.53 8.80 -17.91
CA ILE A 70 4.17 8.43 -16.54
C ILE A 70 3.20 7.27 -16.56
N LEU A 71 3.54 6.18 -15.86
CA LEU A 71 2.67 5.01 -15.70
C LEU A 71 1.94 5.08 -14.37
N THR A 72 0.60 4.86 -14.41
CA THR A 72 -0.26 5.02 -13.23
C THR A 72 -1.37 3.97 -13.17
N ASN A 73 -1.84 3.68 -11.94
CA ASN A 73 -3.04 2.90 -11.67
C ASN A 73 -4.35 3.71 -11.84
N ARG A 74 -4.26 5.06 -11.87
CA ARG A 74 -5.41 5.96 -11.87
C ARG A 74 -5.93 6.18 -13.28
N THR A 75 -6.55 5.13 -13.88
CA THR A 75 -7.20 5.21 -15.19
C THR A 75 -8.38 6.17 -15.19
N ASP A 76 -9.09 6.26 -14.06
CA ASP A 76 -10.18 7.19 -13.81
C ASP A 76 -9.77 8.65 -14.06
N LEU A 77 -8.63 9.08 -13.50
CA LEU A 77 -8.15 10.46 -13.64
C LEU A 77 -7.59 10.80 -15.03
N ILE A 78 -7.30 9.77 -15.84
CA ILE A 78 -6.99 9.94 -17.27
C ILE A 78 -8.27 10.14 -18.05
N GLU A 79 -9.30 9.31 -17.79
CA GLU A 79 -10.56 9.27 -18.54
C GLU A 79 -11.38 10.54 -18.33
N ASP A 80 -11.42 11.08 -17.12
CA ASP A 80 -12.16 12.30 -16.76
C ASP A 80 -11.38 13.61 -17.05
N GLY A 81 -10.10 13.50 -17.43
CA GLY A 81 -9.24 14.64 -17.76
C GLY A 81 -8.65 15.36 -16.54
N THR A 82 -8.73 14.79 -15.34
CA THR A 82 -8.17 15.40 -14.12
C THR A 82 -6.65 15.57 -14.23
N PHE A 83 -5.94 14.59 -14.78
CA PHE A 83 -4.49 14.75 -14.99
C PHE A 83 -4.13 15.86 -15.98
N ASP A 84 -4.98 16.17 -16.97
CA ASP A 84 -4.74 17.28 -17.89
C ASP A 84 -4.76 18.63 -17.16
N LYS A 85 -5.58 18.78 -16.10
CA LYS A 85 -5.59 19.95 -15.22
C LYS A 85 -4.21 20.12 -14.52
N TYR A 86 -3.66 19.04 -13.96
CA TYR A 86 -2.35 19.07 -13.30
C TYR A 86 -1.21 19.30 -14.29
N ILE A 87 -1.21 18.64 -15.45
CA ILE A 87 -0.24 18.89 -16.52
C ILE A 87 -0.26 20.38 -16.92
N SER A 88 -1.44 20.97 -17.09
CA SER A 88 -1.59 22.37 -17.45
C SER A 88 -1.03 23.30 -16.37
N GLY A 89 -1.23 22.98 -15.08
CA GLY A 89 -0.67 23.72 -13.95
C GLY A 89 0.86 23.69 -13.94
N PHE A 90 1.46 22.52 -14.14
CA PHE A 90 2.91 22.37 -14.24
C PHE A 90 3.48 23.09 -15.46
N ASN A 91 2.81 22.96 -16.61
CA ASN A 91 3.28 23.58 -17.86
C ASN A 91 3.16 25.12 -17.87
N ALA A 92 2.40 25.71 -16.94
CA ALA A 92 2.45 27.15 -16.72
C ALA A 92 3.83 27.63 -16.20
N ILE A 93 4.59 26.72 -15.56
CA ILE A 93 5.95 26.97 -15.05
C ILE A 93 7.00 26.44 -16.04
N TYR A 94 6.77 25.22 -16.58
CA TYR A 94 7.68 24.50 -17.46
C TYR A 94 7.05 24.21 -18.84
N PRO A 95 6.92 25.22 -19.71
CA PRO A 95 6.14 25.10 -20.95
C PRO A 95 6.75 24.16 -22.01
N ASN A 96 8.02 23.80 -21.87
CA ASN A 96 8.72 22.95 -22.83
C ASN A 96 8.83 21.48 -22.37
N ILE A 97 8.24 21.13 -21.22
CA ILE A 97 8.18 19.75 -20.74
C ILE A 97 6.81 19.18 -21.09
N SER A 98 6.78 18.20 -22.01
CA SER A 98 5.55 17.48 -22.33
C SER A 98 5.37 16.27 -21.43
N ILE A 99 4.14 16.01 -20.99
CA ILE A 99 3.83 14.90 -20.08
C ILE A 99 2.70 14.07 -20.68
N LYS A 100 2.84 12.73 -20.62
CA LYS A 100 1.82 11.80 -21.02
C LYS A 100 1.64 10.73 -19.94
N TYR A 101 0.44 10.58 -19.43
CA TYR A 101 0.04 9.46 -18.60
C TYR A 101 -0.38 8.24 -19.41
N GLU A 102 -0.04 7.06 -18.94
CA GLU A 102 -0.52 5.78 -19.41
C GLU A 102 -1.06 4.99 -18.21
N GLY A 103 -2.36 4.66 -18.23
CA GLY A 103 -3.03 3.94 -17.17
C GLY A 103 -3.04 2.42 -17.41
N MET A 104 -3.03 1.65 -16.32
CA MET A 104 -3.14 0.20 -16.34
C MET A 104 -4.09 -0.25 -15.24
N THR A 105 -5.03 -1.16 -15.55
CA THR A 105 -6.03 -1.64 -14.60
C THR A 105 -5.46 -2.67 -13.63
N ASP A 106 -4.67 -3.63 -14.13
CA ASP A 106 -3.93 -4.61 -13.29
C ASP A 106 -2.50 -4.10 -13.03
N TYR A 107 -2.44 -2.93 -12.39
CA TYR A 107 -1.24 -2.11 -12.32
C TYR A 107 -0.03 -2.82 -11.72
N ALA A 108 -0.18 -3.46 -10.56
CA ALA A 108 0.95 -4.04 -9.84
C ALA A 108 1.62 -5.18 -10.63
N ASN A 109 0.82 -6.07 -11.23
CA ASN A 109 1.31 -7.19 -12.02
C ASN A 109 1.94 -6.73 -13.35
N ASP A 110 1.26 -5.82 -14.04
CA ASP A 110 1.75 -5.27 -15.33
C ASP A 110 3.04 -4.49 -15.13
N MET A 111 3.13 -3.67 -14.06
CA MET A 111 4.33 -2.90 -13.76
C MET A 111 5.51 -3.77 -13.37
N THR A 112 5.31 -4.80 -12.55
CA THR A 112 6.38 -5.75 -12.20
C THR A 112 6.99 -6.37 -13.45
N THR A 113 6.15 -6.74 -14.43
CA THR A 113 6.60 -7.27 -15.72
C THR A 113 7.38 -6.23 -16.54
N ARG A 114 6.90 -4.97 -16.58
CA ARG A 114 7.58 -3.88 -17.33
C ARG A 114 8.89 -3.45 -16.70
N LEU A 115 8.98 -3.42 -15.38
CA LEU A 115 10.22 -3.09 -14.65
C LEU A 115 11.32 -4.09 -15.00
N THR A 116 11.02 -5.39 -14.99
CA THR A 116 11.99 -6.43 -15.34
C THR A 116 12.46 -6.37 -16.80
N SER A 117 11.62 -5.86 -17.71
CA SER A 117 11.98 -5.68 -19.13
C SER A 117 12.63 -4.33 -19.44
N ASN A 118 12.70 -3.42 -18.47
CA ASN A 118 13.16 -2.03 -18.60
C ASN A 118 12.41 -1.22 -19.69
N ASP A 119 11.14 -1.54 -19.95
CA ASP A 119 10.26 -0.86 -20.93
C ASP A 119 9.06 -0.21 -20.22
N TRP A 120 9.32 0.88 -19.47
CA TRP A 120 8.27 1.46 -18.66
C TRP A 120 8.18 3.01 -18.64
N GLY A 121 9.05 3.71 -19.33
CA GLY A 121 9.00 5.18 -19.41
C GLY A 121 9.88 5.89 -18.39
N ASP A 122 9.50 7.10 -17.99
CA ASP A 122 10.33 8.01 -17.19
C ASP A 122 9.97 7.97 -15.71
N ILE A 123 8.66 7.90 -15.41
CA ILE A 123 8.11 7.86 -14.06
C ILE A 123 7.09 6.74 -13.97
N CYS A 124 7.03 6.05 -12.84
CA CYS A 124 5.91 5.19 -12.51
C CYS A 124 5.52 5.31 -11.04
N MET A 125 4.33 4.84 -10.72
CA MET A 125 3.90 4.56 -9.37
C MET A 125 4.56 3.24 -8.93
N ILE A 126 5.49 3.27 -7.96
CA ILE A 126 6.26 2.09 -7.53
C ILE A 126 5.30 1.04 -6.96
N PRO A 127 5.17 -0.15 -7.58
CA PRO A 127 4.28 -1.18 -7.07
C PRO A 127 4.78 -1.75 -5.74
N THR A 128 3.84 -2.13 -4.87
CA THR A 128 4.13 -2.73 -3.56
C THR A 128 4.81 -4.09 -3.66
N THR A 129 4.71 -4.74 -4.81
CA THR A 129 5.35 -6.03 -5.13
C THR A 129 6.87 -5.95 -5.29
N ILE A 130 7.44 -4.75 -5.40
CA ILE A 130 8.90 -4.57 -5.47
C ILE A 130 9.45 -4.47 -4.05
N PRO A 131 10.34 -5.41 -3.64
CA PRO A 131 11.00 -5.36 -2.34
C PRO A 131 11.82 -4.07 -2.17
N LEU A 132 11.88 -3.54 -0.95
CA LEU A 132 12.65 -2.32 -0.67
C LEU A 132 14.14 -2.50 -1.02
N THR A 133 14.68 -3.69 -0.84
CA THR A 133 16.07 -4.05 -1.18
C THR A 133 16.39 -3.96 -2.68
N GLU A 134 15.37 -4.02 -3.54
CA GLU A 134 15.52 -3.98 -5.00
C GLU A 134 15.24 -2.60 -5.60
N LEU A 135 14.83 -1.60 -4.81
CA LEU A 135 14.47 -0.28 -5.33
C LEU A 135 15.59 0.34 -6.17
N GLY A 136 16.85 0.25 -5.71
CA GLY A 136 18.02 0.75 -6.43
C GLY A 136 18.33 0.02 -7.76
N ASP A 137 17.69 -1.12 -8.03
CA ASP A 137 17.84 -1.81 -9.31
C ASP A 137 17.06 -1.16 -10.45
N TYR A 138 16.01 -0.45 -10.11
CA TYR A 138 15.08 0.16 -11.07
C TYR A 138 15.05 1.68 -11.01
N PHE A 139 15.14 2.26 -9.82
CA PHE A 139 14.85 3.68 -9.58
C PHE A 139 16.10 4.51 -9.28
N GLU A 140 16.03 5.79 -9.66
CA GLU A 140 17.03 6.79 -9.32
C GLU A 140 16.98 7.09 -7.81
N PRO A 141 18.13 7.17 -7.11
CA PRO A 141 18.18 7.67 -5.76
C PRO A 141 17.88 9.18 -5.75
N LEU A 142 16.88 9.61 -4.97
CA LEU A 142 16.38 10.98 -4.99
C LEU A 142 17.05 11.88 -3.93
N CYS A 143 17.10 11.40 -2.68
CA CYS A 143 17.69 12.10 -1.53
C CYS A 143 17.86 11.12 -0.35
N SER A 144 18.35 11.60 0.81
CA SER A 144 18.27 10.81 2.04
C SER A 144 16.92 11.02 2.74
N VAL A 145 16.48 10.03 3.52
CA VAL A 145 15.27 10.16 4.36
C VAL A 145 15.39 11.37 5.29
N SER A 146 16.57 11.59 5.90
CA SER A 146 16.84 12.71 6.80
C SER A 146 16.74 14.10 6.13
N ASP A 147 16.79 14.16 4.79
CA ASP A 147 16.63 15.43 4.07
C ASP A 147 15.16 15.88 4.00
N ILE A 148 14.19 14.96 4.13
CA ILE A 148 12.77 15.25 3.92
C ILE A 148 11.86 14.79 5.07
N GLU A 149 12.28 13.94 6.00
CA GLU A 149 11.44 13.37 7.06
C GLU A 149 10.77 14.39 7.99
N ASN A 150 11.37 15.57 8.16
CA ASN A 150 10.79 16.62 8.97
C ASN A 150 9.59 17.32 8.29
N ASP A 151 9.62 17.40 6.97
CA ASP A 151 8.66 18.16 6.17
C ASP A 151 7.62 17.26 5.49
N TYR A 152 7.96 15.98 5.22
CA TYR A 152 7.12 15.04 4.49
C TYR A 152 6.48 14.01 5.42
N ASN A 153 5.21 13.73 5.21
CA ASN A 153 4.57 12.51 5.66
C ASN A 153 5.06 11.34 4.79
N PHE A 154 5.22 10.17 5.40
CA PHE A 154 5.57 8.92 4.72
C PHE A 154 6.91 8.97 3.96
N ALA A 155 7.86 9.77 4.44
CA ALA A 155 9.16 9.98 3.80
C ALA A 155 9.97 8.70 3.57
N SER A 156 9.82 7.70 4.43
CA SER A 156 10.55 6.43 4.40
C SER A 156 9.85 5.31 3.63
N ASN A 157 8.63 5.52 3.14
CA ASN A 157 7.79 4.46 2.57
C ASN A 157 8.46 3.69 1.41
N ARG A 158 9.15 4.39 0.51
CA ARG A 158 9.95 3.79 -0.57
C ARG A 158 11.42 4.21 -0.43
N SER A 159 12.01 3.80 0.68
CA SER A 159 13.42 3.99 0.96
C SER A 159 14.09 2.67 1.34
N PHE A 160 15.40 2.60 1.10
CA PHE A 160 16.23 1.52 1.57
C PHE A 160 17.61 2.04 1.98
N ASP A 161 18.09 1.58 3.12
CA ASP A 161 19.37 2.01 3.74
C ASP A 161 19.53 3.54 3.80
N GLY A 162 18.43 4.22 4.19
CA GLY A 162 18.38 5.66 4.34
C GLY A 162 18.27 6.46 3.03
N THR A 163 18.25 5.81 1.88
CA THR A 163 18.10 6.42 0.56
C THR A 163 16.64 6.34 0.11
N VAL A 164 16.07 7.47 -0.32
CA VAL A 164 14.71 7.58 -0.86
C VAL A 164 14.75 7.32 -2.36
N TYR A 165 13.90 6.41 -2.85
CA TYR A 165 13.72 6.09 -4.27
C TYR A 165 12.33 6.45 -4.77
N GLY A 166 11.39 6.77 -3.87
CA GLY A 166 10.04 7.15 -4.25
C GLY A 166 9.45 8.24 -3.36
N ILE A 167 8.81 9.22 -3.99
CA ILE A 167 8.10 10.31 -3.30
C ILE A 167 6.60 10.00 -3.32
N PRO A 168 5.90 10.06 -2.18
CA PRO A 168 4.46 9.85 -2.13
C PRO A 168 3.69 10.76 -3.08
N SER A 169 2.68 10.20 -3.77
CA SER A 169 1.72 11.01 -4.53
C SER A 169 0.70 11.67 -3.59
N THR A 170 0.28 10.91 -2.59
CA THR A 170 -0.62 11.28 -1.49
C THR A 170 -0.48 10.23 -0.40
N GLY A 171 -1.10 10.45 0.75
CA GLY A 171 -1.26 9.44 1.78
C GLY A 171 -2.70 9.00 1.95
N ASN A 172 -2.88 7.83 2.55
CA ASN A 172 -4.17 7.27 2.92
C ASN A 172 -4.25 7.01 4.42
N VAL A 173 -5.45 7.11 4.96
CA VAL A 173 -5.79 6.64 6.29
C VAL A 173 -6.74 5.46 6.13
N GLN A 174 -6.58 4.42 6.95
CA GLN A 174 -7.46 3.27 6.97
C GLN A 174 -8.65 3.54 7.89
N GLY A 175 -9.86 3.39 7.36
CA GLY A 175 -11.10 3.66 8.08
C GLY A 175 -12.31 2.99 7.44
N ILE A 176 -13.47 3.61 7.57
CA ILE A 176 -14.73 3.08 7.06
C ILE A 176 -15.50 4.20 6.36
N VAL A 177 -15.83 3.97 5.09
CA VAL A 177 -16.79 4.82 4.36
C VAL A 177 -18.19 4.46 4.84
N TYR A 178 -19.00 5.46 5.20
CA TYR A 178 -20.38 5.25 5.63
C TYR A 178 -21.32 6.28 5.03
N ASN A 179 -22.61 5.92 4.94
CA ASN A 179 -23.65 6.84 4.51
C ASN A 179 -24.33 7.47 5.74
N LYS A 180 -24.18 8.78 5.92
CA LYS A 180 -24.71 9.56 7.06
C LYS A 180 -26.23 9.50 7.15
N ALA A 181 -26.93 9.57 6.01
CA ALA A 181 -28.38 9.50 6.00
C ALA A 181 -28.91 8.12 6.44
N VAL A 182 -28.18 7.03 6.10
CA VAL A 182 -28.48 5.68 6.59
C VAL A 182 -28.27 5.59 8.10
N PHE A 183 -27.17 6.15 8.62
CA PHE A 183 -26.90 6.19 10.06
C PHE A 183 -27.98 6.96 10.82
N GLU A 184 -28.37 8.14 10.33
CA GLU A 184 -29.46 8.94 10.92
C GLU A 184 -30.77 8.16 10.93
N LYS A 185 -31.15 7.55 9.79
CA LYS A 185 -32.37 6.73 9.68
C LYS A 185 -32.33 5.51 10.61
N ALA A 186 -31.17 4.94 10.84
CA ALA A 186 -30.95 3.81 11.73
C ALA A 186 -30.94 4.22 13.22
N GLY A 187 -30.92 5.51 13.54
CA GLY A 187 -30.81 6.01 14.92
C GLY A 187 -29.43 5.81 15.52
N ILE A 188 -28.38 5.99 14.70
CA ILE A 188 -26.97 5.91 15.12
C ILE A 188 -26.45 7.35 15.27
N ASP A 189 -26.48 7.86 16.49
CA ASP A 189 -26.09 9.24 16.81
C ASP A 189 -24.61 9.41 17.13
N LYS A 190 -23.90 8.29 17.36
CA LYS A 190 -22.49 8.27 17.72
C LYS A 190 -21.75 7.23 16.89
N LEU A 191 -20.60 7.60 16.35
CA LEU A 191 -19.73 6.65 15.64
C LEU A 191 -19.22 5.57 16.60
N PRO A 192 -19.20 4.28 16.17
CA PRO A 192 -18.69 3.18 16.98
C PRO A 192 -17.18 3.29 17.18
N THR A 193 -16.71 2.86 18.34
CA THR A 193 -15.29 2.91 18.74
C THR A 193 -14.72 1.53 19.10
N THR A 194 -15.58 0.50 19.12
CA THR A 194 -15.19 -0.90 19.36
C THR A 194 -15.87 -1.82 18.35
N PRO A 195 -15.34 -3.04 18.13
CA PRO A 195 -15.98 -4.04 17.27
C PRO A 195 -17.43 -4.32 17.63
N ASP A 196 -17.74 -4.46 18.92
CA ASP A 196 -19.10 -4.74 19.38
C ASP A 196 -20.04 -3.56 19.11
N GLU A 197 -19.63 -2.32 19.37
CA GLU A 197 -20.41 -1.13 19.03
C GLU A 197 -20.68 -1.03 17.53
N PHE A 198 -19.72 -1.44 16.70
CA PHE A 198 -19.87 -1.47 15.24
C PHE A 198 -20.87 -2.53 14.78
N LEU A 199 -20.77 -3.73 15.31
CA LEU A 199 -21.72 -4.80 15.02
C LEU A 199 -23.15 -4.42 15.47
N ASP A 200 -23.29 -3.74 16.60
CA ASP A 200 -24.58 -3.19 17.07
C ASP A 200 -25.10 -2.08 16.13
N ALA A 201 -24.21 -1.24 15.58
CA ALA A 201 -24.59 -0.24 14.58
C ALA A 201 -25.07 -0.89 13.28
N LEU A 202 -24.38 -1.92 12.78
CA LEU A 202 -24.82 -2.71 11.61
C LEU A 202 -26.19 -3.37 11.86
N GLN A 203 -26.42 -3.91 13.07
CA GLN A 203 -27.72 -4.48 13.43
C GLN A 203 -28.84 -3.42 13.39
N LYS A 204 -28.58 -2.20 13.88
CA LYS A 204 -29.55 -1.10 13.80
C LYS A 204 -29.85 -0.71 12.35
N ILE A 205 -28.84 -0.69 11.45
CA ILE A 205 -29.06 -0.44 10.03
C ILE A 205 -29.99 -1.50 9.44
N LYS A 206 -29.73 -2.78 9.72
CA LYS A 206 -30.57 -3.91 9.27
C LYS A 206 -32.00 -3.79 9.76
N ASP A 207 -32.20 -3.43 11.04
CA ASP A 207 -33.53 -3.42 11.67
C ASP A 207 -34.38 -2.21 11.27
N ASN A 208 -33.75 -1.08 10.93
CA ASN A 208 -34.45 0.21 10.74
C ASN A 208 -34.39 0.78 9.32
N THR A 209 -33.66 0.13 8.41
CA THR A 209 -33.49 0.59 7.02
C THR A 209 -33.61 -0.56 6.04
N ASP A 210 -33.69 -0.23 4.74
CA ASP A 210 -33.62 -1.21 3.66
C ASP A 210 -32.16 -1.32 3.09
N ALA A 211 -31.20 -0.60 3.67
CA ALA A 211 -29.82 -0.61 3.22
C ALA A 211 -29.10 -1.92 3.62
N ILE A 212 -28.16 -2.35 2.79
CA ILE A 212 -27.19 -3.38 3.16
C ILE A 212 -26.29 -2.80 4.25
N PRO A 213 -26.26 -3.39 5.47
CA PRO A 213 -25.49 -2.79 6.56
C PRO A 213 -24.00 -2.64 6.26
N LEU A 214 -23.31 -3.73 5.94
CA LEU A 214 -21.92 -3.77 5.47
C LEU A 214 -21.87 -4.43 4.09
N TYR A 215 -21.27 -3.75 3.11
CA TYR A 215 -21.02 -4.34 1.80
C TYR A 215 -19.58 -4.81 1.70
N THR A 216 -19.37 -6.13 1.50
CA THR A 216 -18.03 -6.74 1.61
C THR A 216 -17.16 -6.50 0.39
N ASN A 217 -17.74 -6.31 -0.79
CA ASN A 217 -17.04 -6.30 -2.09
C ASN A 217 -16.28 -7.61 -2.38
N TYR A 218 -16.73 -8.73 -1.83
CA TYR A 218 -16.06 -10.02 -1.88
C TYR A 218 -15.61 -10.43 -3.29
N ALA A 219 -16.48 -10.25 -4.31
CA ALA A 219 -16.21 -10.69 -5.67
C ALA A 219 -15.08 -9.89 -6.36
N ALA A 220 -14.78 -8.70 -5.90
CA ALA A 220 -13.67 -7.90 -6.43
C ALA A 220 -12.29 -8.45 -6.02
N GLY A 221 -12.24 -9.31 -5.00
CA GLY A 221 -11.02 -9.96 -4.52
C GLY A 221 -10.08 -9.02 -3.76
N TRP A 222 -9.48 -8.05 -4.43
CA TRP A 222 -8.54 -7.11 -3.82
C TRP A 222 -9.11 -6.35 -2.61
N THR A 223 -10.41 -6.13 -2.56
CA THR A 223 -11.10 -5.53 -1.40
C THR A 223 -11.06 -6.42 -0.17
N MET A 224 -10.91 -7.73 -0.35
CA MET A 224 -10.72 -8.66 0.76
C MET A 224 -9.31 -8.55 1.33
N SER A 225 -8.27 -8.54 0.48
CA SER A 225 -6.89 -8.33 0.97
C SER A 225 -6.71 -6.96 1.62
N ALA A 226 -7.54 -5.96 1.28
CA ALA A 226 -7.51 -4.64 1.92
C ALA A 226 -7.82 -4.68 3.43
N TRP A 227 -8.49 -5.72 3.96
CA TRP A 227 -8.70 -5.90 5.40
C TRP A 227 -7.39 -6.06 6.17
N ASP A 228 -6.35 -6.58 5.54
CA ASP A 228 -5.03 -6.74 6.16
C ASP A 228 -4.36 -5.39 6.47
N ALA A 229 -4.77 -4.30 5.82
CA ALA A 229 -4.26 -2.97 6.12
C ALA A 229 -4.72 -2.44 7.50
N TYR A 230 -5.71 -3.09 8.13
CA TYR A 230 -6.25 -2.70 9.44
C TYR A 230 -5.60 -3.44 10.61
N ILE A 231 -4.82 -4.53 10.37
CA ILE A 231 -4.18 -5.31 11.44
C ILE A 231 -2.90 -4.67 12.01
N GLY A 232 -2.45 -3.56 11.40
CA GLY A 232 -1.26 -2.80 11.76
C GLY A 232 -1.48 -1.83 12.93
N GLY A 233 -0.85 -0.66 12.84
CA GLY A 233 -0.86 0.37 13.88
C GLY A 233 -2.24 0.82 14.35
N GLY A 234 -3.23 0.82 13.46
CA GLY A 234 -4.63 1.16 13.80
C GLY A 234 -5.25 0.17 14.80
N ALA A 235 -4.89 -1.11 14.75
CA ALA A 235 -5.40 -2.13 15.65
C ALA A 235 -4.52 -2.39 16.88
N THR A 236 -3.25 -1.99 16.84
CA THR A 236 -2.26 -2.31 17.87
C THR A 236 -1.73 -1.09 18.64
N GLY A 237 -1.80 0.11 18.04
CA GLY A 237 -1.14 1.31 18.55
C GLY A 237 0.39 1.24 18.45
N ASP A 238 0.94 0.34 17.65
CA ASP A 238 2.37 0.05 17.54
C ASP A 238 2.83 0.18 16.09
N ALA A 239 3.66 1.18 15.80
CA ALA A 239 4.24 1.42 14.48
C ALA A 239 5.22 0.32 14.05
N ASP A 240 5.85 -0.38 15.00
CA ASP A 240 6.79 -1.46 14.72
C ASP A 240 6.10 -2.79 14.40
N TRP A 241 4.77 -2.86 14.59
CA TRP A 241 4.05 -4.13 14.55
C TRP A 241 4.24 -4.87 13.23
N MET A 242 3.87 -4.27 12.10
CA MET A 242 3.80 -4.98 10.82
C MET A 242 5.15 -5.48 10.30
N ASN A 243 6.19 -4.66 10.40
CA ASN A 243 7.46 -4.94 9.74
C ASN A 243 8.55 -5.47 10.68
N ILE A 244 8.38 -5.30 12.00
CA ILE A 244 9.42 -5.64 12.97
C ILE A 244 8.91 -6.70 13.97
N THR A 245 7.79 -6.43 14.65
CA THR A 245 7.33 -7.25 15.77
C THR A 245 6.56 -8.49 15.31
N MET A 246 5.60 -8.33 14.41
CA MET A 246 4.74 -9.41 13.91
C MET A 246 5.55 -10.54 13.23
N PRO A 247 6.56 -10.26 12.37
CA PRO A 247 7.38 -11.31 11.75
C PRO A 247 8.25 -12.11 12.72
N GLN A 248 8.32 -11.68 13.99
CA GLN A 248 9.05 -12.36 15.06
C GLN A 248 8.11 -12.94 16.13
N THR A 249 6.80 -12.78 15.97
CA THR A 249 5.76 -13.28 16.87
C THR A 249 5.21 -14.61 16.34
N ALA A 250 5.18 -15.65 17.17
CA ALA A 250 4.77 -17.00 16.72
C ALA A 250 3.26 -17.12 16.45
N ASP A 251 2.45 -16.35 17.19
CA ASP A 251 0.99 -16.44 17.18
C ASP A 251 0.32 -15.04 17.04
N PRO A 252 0.64 -14.28 15.97
CA PRO A 252 0.25 -12.87 15.87
C PRO A 252 -1.26 -12.66 15.69
N PHE A 253 -1.98 -13.67 15.26
CA PHE A 253 -3.44 -13.61 15.04
C PHE A 253 -4.24 -14.10 16.25
N ALA A 254 -3.59 -14.51 17.34
CA ALA A 254 -4.30 -14.98 18.52
C ALA A 254 -5.09 -13.84 19.22
N PRO A 255 -6.26 -14.13 19.83
CA PRO A 255 -7.03 -13.13 20.56
C PRO A 255 -6.18 -12.39 21.59
N GLY A 256 -6.16 -11.07 21.52
CA GLY A 256 -5.44 -10.20 22.44
C GLY A 256 -3.94 -10.01 22.14
N VAL A 257 -3.39 -10.55 21.08
CA VAL A 257 -2.02 -10.28 20.65
C VAL A 257 -2.01 -9.04 19.73
N PRO A 258 -1.08 -8.09 19.92
CA PRO A 258 -0.12 -7.92 21.03
C PRO A 258 -0.67 -7.13 22.24
N THR A 259 -1.91 -6.69 22.22
CA THR A 259 -2.47 -5.64 23.09
C THR A 259 -2.92 -6.13 24.47
N GLY A 260 -3.14 -7.42 24.63
CA GLY A 260 -3.74 -8.01 25.83
C GLY A 260 -5.28 -7.96 25.85
N ASP A 261 -5.94 -7.41 24.83
CA ASP A 261 -7.38 -7.27 24.71
C ASP A 261 -7.87 -7.88 23.38
N ALA A 262 -8.77 -8.85 23.44
CA ALA A 262 -9.34 -9.52 22.25
C ALA A 262 -10.21 -8.58 21.37
N GLN A 263 -10.56 -7.39 21.84
CA GLN A 263 -11.27 -6.36 21.09
C GLN A 263 -10.30 -5.43 20.32
N SER A 264 -8.99 -5.74 20.31
CA SER A 264 -7.96 -5.05 19.57
C SER A 264 -6.91 -6.04 19.02
N GLY A 265 -5.97 -5.55 18.22
CA GLY A 265 -5.03 -6.38 17.47
C GLY A 265 -5.61 -7.04 16.23
N PRO A 266 -4.81 -7.85 15.51
CA PRO A 266 -5.23 -8.52 14.27
C PRO A 266 -6.50 -9.36 14.40
N TYR A 267 -6.64 -10.10 15.49
CA TYR A 267 -7.83 -10.91 15.73
C TYR A 267 -9.13 -10.10 15.67
N ALA A 268 -9.16 -8.92 16.29
CA ALA A 268 -10.35 -8.07 16.35
C ALA A 268 -10.83 -7.58 14.98
N VAL A 269 -9.90 -7.37 14.05
CA VAL A 269 -10.21 -6.99 12.67
C VAL A 269 -10.97 -8.09 11.96
N TYR A 270 -10.46 -9.32 11.97
CA TYR A 270 -11.12 -10.47 11.33
C TYR A 270 -12.37 -10.91 12.08
N TYR A 271 -12.41 -10.75 13.41
CA TYR A 271 -13.61 -10.96 14.23
C TYR A 271 -14.76 -10.07 13.78
N THR A 272 -14.47 -8.79 13.51
CA THR A 272 -15.48 -7.85 13.03
C THR A 272 -16.09 -8.29 11.71
N LEU A 273 -15.27 -8.74 10.76
CA LEU A 273 -15.75 -9.27 9.47
C LEU A 273 -16.54 -10.57 9.65
N TYR A 274 -15.96 -11.54 10.37
CA TYR A 274 -16.58 -12.85 10.58
C TYR A 274 -17.96 -12.72 11.23
N GLU A 275 -18.07 -11.95 12.33
CA GLU A 275 -19.33 -11.78 13.06
C GLU A 275 -20.35 -10.97 12.25
N ALA A 276 -19.93 -9.96 11.46
CA ALA A 276 -20.83 -9.24 10.58
C ALA A 276 -21.49 -10.18 9.56
N VAL A 277 -20.71 -11.02 8.90
CA VAL A 277 -21.22 -12.03 7.94
C VAL A 277 -22.09 -13.06 8.63
N LYS A 278 -21.61 -13.68 9.72
CA LYS A 278 -22.32 -14.71 10.47
C LYS A 278 -23.68 -14.25 11.01
N ARG A 279 -23.81 -12.98 11.42
CA ARG A 279 -25.08 -12.39 11.88
C ARG A 279 -25.97 -11.94 10.70
N GLY A 280 -25.52 -12.13 9.45
CA GLY A 280 -26.23 -11.69 8.26
C GLY A 280 -26.36 -10.17 8.19
N LEU A 281 -25.31 -9.44 8.57
CA LEU A 281 -25.23 -7.98 8.53
C LEU A 281 -24.54 -7.47 7.28
N THR A 282 -24.44 -8.34 6.26
CA THR A 282 -23.86 -8.03 4.95
C THR A 282 -24.89 -8.26 3.84
N GLU A 283 -24.47 -8.12 2.59
CA GLU A 283 -25.24 -8.57 1.44
C GLU A 283 -25.58 -10.07 1.50
N ASP A 284 -26.70 -10.46 0.89
CA ASP A 284 -27.19 -11.85 0.95
C ASP A 284 -26.27 -12.85 0.24
N ASP A 285 -25.62 -12.43 -0.85
CA ASP A 285 -24.70 -13.25 -1.66
C ASP A 285 -23.43 -12.45 -1.98
N PRO A 286 -22.34 -12.68 -1.23
CA PRO A 286 -21.06 -11.99 -1.42
C PRO A 286 -20.47 -12.14 -2.83
N THR A 287 -20.78 -13.27 -3.52
CA THR A 287 -20.24 -13.53 -4.88
C THR A 287 -20.86 -12.64 -5.96
N THR A 288 -21.94 -11.93 -5.66
CA THR A 288 -22.63 -11.02 -6.58
C THR A 288 -22.22 -9.56 -6.39
N THR A 289 -21.28 -9.28 -5.50
CA THR A 289 -20.80 -7.90 -5.27
C THR A 289 -20.07 -7.35 -6.51
N ASP A 290 -20.20 -6.05 -6.71
CA ASP A 290 -19.56 -5.34 -7.84
C ASP A 290 -18.96 -4.02 -7.38
N TRP A 291 -17.67 -3.83 -7.64
CA TRP A 291 -16.92 -2.65 -7.22
C TRP A 291 -17.43 -1.35 -7.87
N GLU A 292 -17.64 -1.35 -9.18
CA GLU A 292 -18.12 -0.13 -9.84
C GLU A 292 -19.58 0.16 -9.50
N GLY A 293 -20.42 -0.87 -9.41
CA GLY A 293 -21.82 -0.74 -9.03
C GLY A 293 -22.04 -0.31 -7.59
N CYS A 294 -21.12 -0.63 -6.67
CA CYS A 294 -21.29 -0.26 -5.26
C CYS A 294 -21.16 1.25 -4.99
N LYS A 295 -20.42 1.99 -5.82
CA LYS A 295 -20.20 3.42 -5.65
C LYS A 295 -21.53 4.21 -5.67
N PRO A 296 -22.36 4.13 -6.73
CA PRO A 296 -23.66 4.75 -6.72
C PRO A 296 -24.61 4.17 -5.67
N MET A 297 -24.50 2.89 -5.30
CA MET A 297 -25.30 2.30 -4.22
C MET A 297 -24.99 2.95 -2.88
N MET A 298 -23.70 3.16 -2.57
CA MET A 298 -23.27 3.88 -1.35
C MET A 298 -23.77 5.33 -1.38
N ASN A 299 -23.60 6.04 -2.49
CA ASN A 299 -24.06 7.43 -2.65
C ASN A 299 -25.57 7.56 -2.43
N ASN A 300 -26.35 6.61 -2.93
CA ASN A 300 -27.83 6.63 -2.83
C ASN A 300 -28.38 6.00 -1.53
N GLY A 301 -27.53 5.64 -0.57
CA GLY A 301 -27.97 5.08 0.70
C GLY A 301 -28.53 3.66 0.63
N GLN A 302 -28.17 2.90 -0.39
CA GLN A 302 -28.48 1.46 -0.49
C GLN A 302 -27.45 0.59 0.27
N ILE A 303 -26.29 1.17 0.61
CA ILE A 303 -25.24 0.58 1.44
C ILE A 303 -25.02 1.49 2.66
N GLY A 304 -24.93 0.90 3.84
CA GLY A 304 -24.66 1.61 5.09
C GLY A 304 -23.19 1.92 5.27
N VAL A 305 -22.34 0.90 5.16
CA VAL A 305 -20.88 1.03 5.32
C VAL A 305 -20.08 0.14 4.38
N MET A 306 -18.83 0.55 4.13
CA MET A 306 -17.80 -0.23 3.44
C MET A 306 -16.44 0.00 4.11
N VAL A 307 -15.71 -1.06 4.42
CA VAL A 307 -14.38 -1.01 5.03
C VAL A 307 -13.34 -0.80 3.92
N LEU A 308 -12.91 0.44 3.75
CA LEU A 308 -12.02 0.89 2.68
C LEU A 308 -11.17 2.09 3.15
N GLY A 309 -10.01 2.28 2.56
CA GLY A 309 -9.16 3.44 2.81
C GLY A 309 -9.78 4.78 2.37
N SER A 310 -9.20 5.89 2.81
CA SER A 310 -9.69 7.26 2.53
C SER A 310 -9.81 7.58 1.03
N TRP A 311 -9.01 6.96 0.18
CA TRP A 311 -9.06 7.08 -1.27
C TRP A 311 -10.43 6.75 -1.90
N ALA A 312 -11.27 5.95 -1.19
CA ALA A 312 -12.59 5.57 -1.70
C ALA A 312 -13.67 6.66 -1.49
N VAL A 313 -13.44 7.60 -0.56
CA VAL A 313 -14.45 8.58 -0.17
C VAL A 313 -14.88 9.45 -1.34
N VAL A 314 -13.93 10.06 -2.05
CA VAL A 314 -14.20 10.94 -3.19
C VAL A 314 -14.89 10.17 -4.31
N GLN A 315 -14.47 8.92 -4.57
CA GLN A 315 -15.11 8.07 -5.58
C GLN A 315 -16.60 7.79 -5.27
N MET A 316 -16.94 7.65 -3.98
CA MET A 316 -18.34 7.48 -3.56
C MET A 316 -19.11 8.80 -3.63
N GLN A 317 -18.46 9.94 -3.31
CA GLN A 317 -19.04 11.26 -3.44
C GLN A 317 -19.39 11.60 -4.90
N ASP A 318 -18.49 11.32 -5.82
CA ASP A 318 -18.64 11.63 -7.25
C ASP A 318 -19.62 10.68 -7.98
N ALA A 319 -20.01 9.58 -7.36
CA ALA A 319 -20.86 8.57 -7.97
C ALA A 319 -22.36 8.92 -8.02
N GLY A 320 -22.78 10.11 -7.52
CA GLY A 320 -24.18 10.54 -7.54
C GLY A 320 -24.41 11.92 -6.95
N ASP A 321 -25.68 12.23 -6.72
CA ASP A 321 -26.10 13.58 -6.27
C ASP A 321 -26.01 13.79 -4.76
N ASN A 322 -25.67 12.75 -3.96
CA ASN A 322 -25.71 12.81 -2.49
C ASN A 322 -24.30 12.78 -1.88
N ALA A 323 -23.37 13.55 -2.44
CA ALA A 323 -21.98 13.63 -1.97
C ALA A 323 -21.87 13.97 -0.47
N ASP A 324 -22.75 14.86 0.02
CA ASP A 324 -22.80 15.30 1.42
C ASP A 324 -23.17 14.18 2.40
N ASP A 325 -23.85 13.13 1.94
CA ASP A 325 -24.20 11.97 2.74
C ASP A 325 -23.04 11.00 2.95
N ILE A 326 -21.96 11.12 2.16
CA ILE A 326 -20.79 10.27 2.34
C ILE A 326 -19.93 10.80 3.48
N GLY A 327 -19.70 9.95 4.47
CA GLY A 327 -18.82 10.17 5.60
C GLY A 327 -17.67 9.18 5.65
N TYR A 328 -16.66 9.52 6.43
CA TYR A 328 -15.52 8.66 6.70
C TYR A 328 -15.24 8.63 8.20
N MET A 329 -15.03 7.45 8.77
CA MET A 329 -14.80 7.27 10.21
C MET A 329 -13.65 6.30 10.47
N PRO A 330 -12.98 6.40 11.63
CA PRO A 330 -11.96 5.45 12.05
C PRO A 330 -12.49 4.01 12.11
N PHE A 331 -11.61 3.03 11.86
CA PHE A 331 -11.96 1.63 12.13
C PHE A 331 -12.20 1.45 13.63
N PRO A 332 -13.27 0.74 14.03
CA PRO A 332 -13.76 0.74 15.41
C PRO A 332 -12.94 -0.16 16.34
N ILE A 333 -11.70 0.20 16.57
CA ILE A 333 -10.81 -0.44 17.55
C ILE A 333 -10.24 0.61 18.48
N THR A 334 -10.25 0.29 19.79
CA THR A 334 -9.66 1.11 20.84
C THR A 334 -8.61 0.27 21.57
N VAL A 335 -7.36 0.77 21.60
CA VAL A 335 -6.24 0.11 22.28
C VAL A 335 -5.92 0.91 23.55
N ASN A 336 -6.08 0.30 24.72
CA ASN A 336 -5.83 0.95 26.02
C ASN A 336 -6.52 2.31 26.21
N GLY A 337 -7.72 2.45 25.63
CA GLY A 337 -8.54 3.68 25.73
C GLY A 337 -8.24 4.74 24.67
N THR A 338 -7.36 4.46 23.71
CA THR A 338 -7.01 5.36 22.61
C THR A 338 -7.37 4.70 21.28
N GLN A 339 -7.98 5.45 20.37
CA GLN A 339 -8.14 5.05 18.97
C GLN A 339 -6.94 5.53 18.16
N TYR A 340 -6.44 4.64 17.31
CA TYR A 340 -5.38 4.88 16.34
C TYR A 340 -5.94 4.64 14.94
N ALA A 341 -5.26 5.17 13.92
CA ALA A 341 -5.57 4.83 12.54
C ALA A 341 -4.27 4.51 11.80
N SER A 342 -4.22 3.37 11.13
CA SER A 342 -3.12 3.09 10.22
C SER A 342 -3.15 4.09 9.08
N ALA A 343 -2.00 4.69 8.79
CA ALA A 343 -1.82 5.61 7.68
C ALA A 343 -0.55 5.27 6.93
N GLY A 344 -0.53 5.54 5.64
CA GLY A 344 0.63 5.27 4.81
C GLY A 344 0.57 6.01 3.50
N ALA A 345 1.69 6.04 2.78
CA ALA A 345 1.69 6.52 1.42
C ALA A 345 0.71 5.69 0.58
N ASP A 346 0.04 6.34 -0.34
CA ASP A 346 -0.50 5.68 -1.52
C ASP A 346 0.70 5.22 -2.38
N TYR A 347 0.56 5.08 -3.66
CA TYR A 347 1.72 4.85 -4.50
C TYR A 347 2.71 6.01 -4.43
N CYS A 348 4.01 5.68 -4.43
CA CYS A 348 5.08 6.65 -4.56
C CYS A 348 5.55 6.76 -6.01
N PHE A 349 5.84 7.96 -6.48
CA PHE A 349 6.49 8.19 -7.76
C PHE A 349 7.95 7.74 -7.73
N GLY A 350 8.34 6.84 -8.62
CA GLY A 350 9.73 6.47 -8.88
C GLY A 350 10.21 6.96 -10.23
N VAL A 351 11.44 7.46 -10.28
CA VAL A 351 12.11 7.93 -11.51
C VAL A 351 12.96 6.80 -12.08
N ASN A 352 12.87 6.56 -13.38
CA ASN A 352 13.66 5.54 -14.06
C ASN A 352 15.15 5.94 -14.07
N LYS A 353 16.00 5.14 -13.47
CA LYS A 353 17.44 5.41 -13.42
C LYS A 353 18.15 5.40 -14.78
N ASN A 354 17.53 4.79 -15.80
CA ASN A 354 18.15 4.56 -17.12
C ASN A 354 17.74 5.61 -18.18
N ILE A 355 17.10 6.71 -17.80
CA ILE A 355 16.74 7.81 -18.70
C ILE A 355 17.84 8.89 -18.74
N SER A 356 17.69 9.87 -19.63
CA SER A 356 18.65 10.99 -19.71
C SER A 356 18.61 11.90 -18.49
N ASP A 357 19.72 12.58 -18.18
CA ASP A 357 19.81 13.51 -17.06
C ASP A 357 18.77 14.64 -17.15
N ASP A 358 18.51 15.16 -18.37
CA ASP A 358 17.45 16.15 -18.59
C ASP A 358 16.07 15.61 -18.23
N ASN A 359 15.77 14.34 -18.58
CA ASN A 359 14.50 13.71 -18.22
C ASN A 359 14.42 13.39 -16.72
N LYS A 360 15.54 13.01 -16.07
CA LYS A 360 15.58 12.82 -14.60
C LYS A 360 15.25 14.11 -13.89
N LEU A 361 15.93 15.22 -14.23
CA LEU A 361 15.64 16.52 -13.63
C LEU A 361 14.20 16.97 -13.90
N ALA A 362 13.70 16.79 -15.11
CA ALA A 362 12.30 17.11 -15.44
C ALA A 362 11.30 16.27 -14.64
N ALA A 363 11.59 14.97 -14.45
CA ALA A 363 10.79 14.06 -13.67
C ALA A 363 10.75 14.45 -12.18
N GLU A 364 11.92 14.74 -11.59
CA GLU A 364 12.02 15.16 -10.20
C GLU A 364 11.32 16.49 -9.94
N LEU A 365 11.44 17.47 -10.85
CA LEU A 365 10.72 18.75 -10.77
C LEU A 365 9.21 18.57 -10.88
N TYR A 366 8.75 17.67 -11.76
CA TYR A 366 7.34 17.34 -11.87
C TYR A 366 6.80 16.67 -10.58
N ILE A 367 7.50 15.67 -10.06
CA ILE A 367 7.14 14.99 -8.83
C ILE A 367 7.08 15.99 -7.67
N LYS A 368 8.08 16.85 -7.54
CA LYS A 368 8.14 17.87 -6.49
C LYS A 368 6.97 18.85 -6.58
N TRP A 369 6.69 19.36 -7.76
CA TRP A 369 5.56 20.25 -7.99
C TRP A 369 4.23 19.52 -7.69
N PHE A 370 4.09 18.28 -8.16
CA PHE A 370 2.88 17.48 -7.96
C PHE A 370 2.60 17.22 -6.48
N SER A 371 3.60 16.78 -5.74
CA SER A 371 3.46 16.44 -4.32
C SER A 371 3.33 17.66 -3.40
N GLU A 372 4.00 18.78 -3.74
CA GLU A 372 4.07 19.94 -2.86
C GLU A 372 3.12 21.10 -3.23
N SER A 373 2.72 21.22 -4.51
CA SER A 373 2.07 22.44 -5.01
C SER A 373 0.80 22.22 -5.80
N SER A 374 0.53 20.99 -6.26
CA SER A 374 -0.62 20.71 -7.13
C SER A 374 -1.97 20.68 -6.42
N ASN A 375 -1.97 20.56 -5.10
CA ASN A 375 -3.15 20.29 -4.26
C ASN A 375 -3.78 18.91 -4.48
N PHE A 376 -3.07 17.98 -5.14
CA PHE A 376 -3.60 16.66 -5.51
C PHE A 376 -4.10 15.87 -4.29
N SER A 377 -3.31 15.83 -3.20
CA SER A 377 -3.70 15.08 -2.00
C SER A 377 -5.03 15.57 -1.42
N TYR A 378 -5.20 16.89 -1.32
CA TYR A 378 -6.45 17.51 -0.84
C TYR A 378 -7.62 17.22 -1.78
N ASP A 379 -7.43 17.43 -3.10
CA ASP A 379 -8.46 17.22 -4.12
C ASP A 379 -8.93 15.76 -4.16
N GLN A 380 -8.04 14.81 -3.83
CA GLN A 380 -8.34 13.37 -3.79
C GLN A 380 -8.71 12.84 -2.38
N GLY A 381 -8.93 13.73 -1.41
CA GLY A 381 -9.35 13.34 -0.07
C GLY A 381 -8.29 12.59 0.75
N GLY A 382 -7.02 12.69 0.36
CA GLY A 382 -5.90 12.00 0.97
C GLY A 382 -5.12 12.82 2.00
N VAL A 383 -4.23 12.14 2.73
CA VAL A 383 -3.27 12.79 3.63
C VAL A 383 -2.24 13.57 2.80
N PRO A 384 -2.03 14.85 3.06
CA PRO A 384 -1.04 15.65 2.34
C PRO A 384 0.36 15.08 2.46
N VAL A 385 1.15 15.24 1.39
CA VAL A 385 2.57 14.85 1.40
C VAL A 385 3.36 15.76 2.34
N LEU A 386 3.13 17.08 2.28
CA LEU A 386 3.77 17.99 3.23
C LEU A 386 2.97 18.07 4.54
N LYS A 387 3.64 17.91 5.67
CA LYS A 387 3.07 18.05 7.02
C LYS A 387 2.48 19.42 7.30
N SER A 388 2.89 20.45 6.53
CA SER A 388 2.40 21.82 6.65
C SER A 388 1.11 22.10 5.88
N GLN A 389 0.66 21.18 5.02
CA GLN A 389 -0.56 21.34 4.22
C GLN A 389 -1.81 20.99 5.04
N GLU A 390 -2.94 21.58 4.65
CA GLU A 390 -4.25 21.34 5.27
C GLU A 390 -4.78 19.97 4.89
N TYR A 391 -5.37 19.28 5.89
CA TYR A 391 -6.06 18.00 5.67
C TYR A 391 -7.44 18.25 5.05
N PRO A 392 -7.92 17.38 4.14
CA PRO A 392 -9.23 17.51 3.56
C PRO A 392 -10.32 17.26 4.61
N GLU A 393 -11.48 17.91 4.41
CA GLU A 393 -12.62 17.85 5.34
C GLU A 393 -13.16 16.41 5.50
N THR A 394 -12.94 15.57 4.51
CA THR A 394 -13.27 14.14 4.56
C THR A 394 -12.55 13.38 5.67
N LEU A 395 -11.42 13.87 6.15
CA LEU A 395 -10.64 13.30 7.24
C LEU A 395 -10.93 13.95 8.62
N ALA A 396 -11.95 14.81 8.73
CA ALA A 396 -12.24 15.53 9.99
C ALA A 396 -12.54 14.61 11.19
N ALA A 397 -13.04 13.39 10.96
CA ALA A 397 -13.26 12.41 12.03
C ALA A 397 -11.96 11.84 12.65
N PHE A 398 -10.82 12.10 12.02
CA PHE A 398 -9.50 11.70 12.48
C PHE A 398 -8.75 12.84 13.18
N ASP A 399 -9.37 14.00 13.31
CA ASP A 399 -8.75 15.15 13.96
C ASP A 399 -8.39 14.85 15.42
N GLY A 400 -7.12 15.09 15.77
CA GLY A 400 -6.58 14.77 17.08
C GLY A 400 -6.32 13.28 17.34
N MET A 401 -6.51 12.40 16.36
CA MET A 401 -6.15 10.99 16.42
C MET A 401 -4.69 10.81 16.01
N GLU A 402 -4.01 9.85 16.63
CA GLU A 402 -2.67 9.46 16.19
C GLU A 402 -2.76 8.60 14.93
N LEU A 403 -2.19 9.11 13.83
CA LEU A 403 -2.00 8.36 12.59
C LEU A 403 -0.71 7.57 12.70
N VAL A 404 -0.81 6.25 12.62
CA VAL A 404 0.32 5.34 12.78
C VAL A 404 0.81 4.90 11.40
N GLU A 405 2.02 5.32 11.06
CA GLU A 405 2.77 4.81 9.90
C GLU A 405 3.63 3.62 10.33
N ASP A 406 3.63 2.55 9.56
CA ASP A 406 4.45 1.38 9.84
C ASP A 406 5.94 1.73 9.73
N THR A 407 6.70 1.45 10.80
CA THR A 407 8.15 1.65 10.82
C THR A 407 8.82 0.72 9.80
N ALA A 408 9.73 1.25 9.00
CA ALA A 408 10.54 0.42 8.11
C ALA A 408 11.44 -0.53 8.92
N ALA A 409 11.51 -1.80 8.52
CA ALA A 409 12.37 -2.76 9.18
C ALA A 409 13.86 -2.34 9.06
N PRO A 410 14.68 -2.54 10.10
CA PRO A 410 16.13 -2.41 9.99
C PRO A 410 16.71 -3.28 8.88
N SER A 411 17.80 -2.84 8.25
CA SER A 411 18.39 -3.55 7.09
C SER A 411 18.74 -5.01 7.35
N GLU A 412 19.06 -5.37 8.61
CA GLU A 412 19.39 -6.73 9.01
C GLU A 412 18.20 -7.71 8.94
N ILE A 413 16.97 -7.19 8.97
CA ILE A 413 15.73 -7.95 8.90
C ILE A 413 14.76 -7.40 7.84
N ALA A 414 15.26 -6.63 6.87
CA ALA A 414 14.42 -5.98 5.85
C ALA A 414 13.51 -6.96 5.09
N ASP A 415 14.02 -8.17 4.79
CA ASP A 415 13.27 -9.19 4.06
C ASP A 415 12.51 -10.17 4.98
N LEU A 416 12.61 -10.01 6.31
CA LEU A 416 12.06 -11.00 7.25
C LEU A 416 10.54 -11.13 7.12
N ALA A 417 9.84 -10.01 7.06
CA ALA A 417 8.38 -9.98 6.97
C ALA A 417 7.90 -10.70 5.69
N ASP A 418 8.53 -10.43 4.56
CA ASP A 418 8.17 -11.04 3.28
C ASP A 418 8.53 -12.53 3.23
N ASN A 419 9.67 -12.92 3.80
CA ASN A 419 10.06 -14.32 3.92
C ASN A 419 9.09 -15.11 4.80
N VAL A 420 8.63 -14.53 5.93
CA VAL A 420 7.66 -15.19 6.82
C VAL A 420 6.31 -15.32 6.14
N LYS A 421 5.78 -14.27 5.49
CA LYS A 421 4.53 -14.31 4.72
C LYS A 421 4.58 -15.39 3.63
N GLN A 422 5.68 -15.47 2.90
CA GLN A 422 5.87 -16.47 1.84
C GLN A 422 5.93 -17.90 2.40
N GLU A 423 6.71 -18.13 3.47
CA GLU A 423 6.87 -19.45 4.07
C GLU A 423 5.57 -19.91 4.78
N ALA A 424 4.80 -18.98 5.34
CA ALA A 424 3.50 -19.24 5.97
C ALA A 424 2.37 -19.44 4.95
N GLU A 425 2.60 -19.13 3.66
CA GLU A 425 1.57 -19.08 2.62
C GLU A 425 0.42 -18.10 2.97
N LEU A 426 0.74 -17.02 3.72
CA LEU A 426 -0.18 -15.94 4.09
C LEU A 426 0.34 -14.63 3.50
N ALA A 427 -0.06 -14.37 2.26
CA ALA A 427 0.38 -13.19 1.51
C ALA A 427 -0.45 -11.95 1.90
N LEU A 428 -0.27 -11.49 3.13
CA LEU A 428 -0.98 -10.31 3.68
C LEU A 428 -0.81 -9.09 2.77
N ASN A 429 -1.91 -8.38 2.53
CA ASN A 429 -2.02 -7.24 1.61
C ASN A 429 -1.75 -7.56 0.12
N ALA A 430 -1.57 -8.82 -0.26
CA ALA A 430 -1.25 -9.21 -1.63
C ALA A 430 -2.20 -10.27 -2.21
N ASP A 431 -2.71 -11.18 -1.39
CA ASP A 431 -3.66 -12.22 -1.78
C ASP A 431 -4.93 -12.15 -0.92
N GLN A 432 -6.09 -12.37 -1.53
CA GLN A 432 -7.39 -12.27 -0.87
C GLN A 432 -7.87 -13.58 -0.22
N THR A 433 -7.27 -14.72 -0.55
CA THR A 433 -7.82 -16.06 -0.24
C THR A 433 -8.03 -16.31 1.24
N HIS A 434 -7.11 -15.87 2.07
CA HIS A 434 -7.21 -16.06 3.51
C HIS A 434 -8.35 -15.23 4.14
N VAL A 435 -8.59 -13.99 3.65
CA VAL A 435 -9.71 -13.16 4.11
C VAL A 435 -11.03 -13.66 3.52
N GLN A 436 -11.04 -14.12 2.27
CA GLN A 436 -12.22 -14.78 1.68
C GLN A 436 -12.63 -16.02 2.47
N ARG A 437 -11.67 -16.82 2.98
CA ARG A 437 -11.96 -17.96 3.88
C ARG A 437 -12.76 -17.52 5.13
N VAL A 438 -12.47 -16.35 5.69
CA VAL A 438 -13.24 -15.81 6.85
C VAL A 438 -14.70 -15.59 6.47
N VAL A 439 -14.96 -14.99 5.30
CA VAL A 439 -16.32 -14.76 4.80
C VAL A 439 -17.03 -16.09 4.49
N GLU A 440 -16.38 -16.99 3.77
CA GLU A 440 -16.93 -18.28 3.38
C GLU A 440 -17.28 -19.14 4.59
N ALA A 441 -16.40 -19.23 5.58
CA ALA A 441 -16.63 -19.96 6.82
C ALA A 441 -17.82 -19.38 7.61
N ALA A 442 -17.93 -18.05 7.67
CA ALA A 442 -19.05 -17.39 8.35
C ALA A 442 -20.39 -17.63 7.64
N VAL A 443 -20.41 -17.65 6.29
CA VAL A 443 -21.60 -17.98 5.47
C VAL A 443 -21.99 -19.44 5.64
N ASN A 444 -21.03 -20.37 5.53
CA ASN A 444 -21.29 -21.81 5.55
C ASN A 444 -21.54 -22.35 6.96
N GLY A 445 -20.96 -21.74 7.98
CA GLY A 445 -21.05 -22.17 9.38
C GLY A 445 -20.33 -23.50 9.66
N ASP A 446 -19.37 -23.88 8.83
CA ASP A 446 -18.62 -25.13 8.89
C ASP A 446 -17.26 -24.99 9.60
N GLU A 447 -16.78 -23.78 9.77
CA GLU A 447 -15.54 -23.44 10.45
C GLU A 447 -15.71 -22.19 11.33
N THR A 448 -15.08 -22.16 12.49
CA THR A 448 -15.08 -20.97 13.35
C THR A 448 -13.89 -20.05 13.05
N LEU A 449 -13.99 -18.78 13.42
CA LEU A 449 -12.83 -17.86 13.31
C LEU A 449 -11.63 -18.39 14.13
N ASP A 450 -11.89 -18.96 15.31
CA ASP A 450 -10.83 -19.51 16.16
C ASP A 450 -10.09 -20.67 15.48
N ASP A 451 -10.81 -21.51 14.71
CA ASP A 451 -10.18 -22.60 13.93
C ASP A 451 -9.29 -22.01 12.81
N ILE A 452 -9.78 -21.01 12.08
CA ILE A 452 -9.02 -20.32 11.02
C ILE A 452 -7.76 -19.67 11.58
N VAL A 453 -7.90 -18.95 12.68
CA VAL A 453 -6.79 -18.23 13.33
C VAL A 453 -5.77 -19.22 13.90
N ALA A 454 -6.21 -20.37 14.42
CA ALA A 454 -5.30 -21.43 14.87
C ALA A 454 -4.43 -21.95 13.70
N ASP A 455 -5.04 -22.23 12.54
CA ASP A 455 -4.31 -22.66 11.34
C ASP A 455 -3.30 -21.59 10.88
N TRP A 456 -3.71 -20.32 10.89
CA TRP A 456 -2.80 -19.23 10.51
C TRP A 456 -1.62 -19.10 11.47
N ASN A 457 -1.87 -19.20 12.79
CA ASN A 457 -0.82 -19.13 13.79
C ASN A 457 0.13 -20.33 13.70
N ASP A 458 -0.36 -21.54 13.42
CA ASP A 458 0.47 -22.74 13.25
C ASP A 458 1.40 -22.60 12.02
N SER A 459 0.88 -22.11 10.89
CA SER A 459 1.66 -21.86 9.67
C SER A 459 2.66 -20.72 9.90
N TRP A 460 2.22 -19.61 10.47
CA TRP A 460 3.03 -18.44 10.76
C TRP A 460 4.15 -18.74 11.74
N GLY A 461 3.85 -19.39 12.88
CA GLY A 461 4.84 -19.77 13.88
C GLY A 461 5.92 -20.68 13.33
N SER A 462 5.52 -21.65 12.47
CA SER A 462 6.47 -22.51 11.76
C SER A 462 7.37 -21.70 10.81
N ALA A 463 6.82 -20.70 10.13
CA ALA A 463 7.56 -19.81 9.25
C ALA A 463 8.54 -18.92 10.04
N VAL A 464 8.12 -18.34 11.17
CA VAL A 464 8.98 -17.56 12.06
C VAL A 464 10.19 -18.38 12.51
N GLU A 465 10.00 -19.64 12.94
CA GLU A 465 11.11 -20.51 13.33
C GLU A 465 12.09 -20.79 12.19
N LYS A 466 11.61 -20.95 10.94
CA LYS A 466 12.45 -21.23 9.76
C LYS A 466 13.20 -20.00 9.26
N CYS A 467 12.55 -18.83 9.30
CA CYS A 467 13.09 -17.57 8.78
C CYS A 467 13.91 -16.79 9.82
N ALA A 468 13.87 -17.20 11.09
CA ALA A 468 14.65 -16.55 12.15
C ALA A 468 16.12 -16.35 11.74
N PRO A 469 16.71 -15.16 11.95
CA PRO A 469 18.12 -14.93 11.67
C PRO A 469 18.97 -15.98 12.39
N LYS A 470 19.84 -16.67 11.66
CA LYS A 470 20.74 -17.66 12.25
C LYS A 470 21.81 -16.91 13.06
N ALA A 471 21.86 -17.20 14.36
CA ALA A 471 22.79 -16.61 15.30
C ALA A 471 24.27 -16.83 14.92
#